data_153b027e3238e1e8e8f747dbb83ba84e
#
_entry.id   153b027e3238e1e8e8f747dbb83ba84e
#
_cell.length_a   1.000
_cell.length_b   1.000
_cell.length_c   1.000
_cell.angle_alpha   90.00
_cell.angle_beta   90.00
_cell.angle_gamma   90.00
#
_symmetry.space_group_name_H-M   'P 1'
#
loop_
_entity.id
_entity.type
_entity.pdbx_description
1 polymer ?
#
loop_
_entity_poly.entity_id
_entity_poly.type
_entity_poly.pdbx_seq_one_letter_code
_entity_poly.pdbx_strand_id
1 'polypeptide(L)'
;MANEFRITLNIHPDSLTSFLPQSPAPITRGFCIEEKTMPKRTEKDIIYILKQDIDPFELIYSLRSVEANFPHRKVWFVGGQPRGLVPDARIEHRQTGSNKWELIRSSMYEVARNEDVTSDFFLFNDDFFVMQPVKGKWINFASGTLTDRVNQFAAENPWLSPYARTLFKAREELKSLGCGEVNYDVHLPMLFNKDTVIQAIRQCSSPQMRSVYGNITKSPYKDRKDVKIGDLTTIPLESCDFLSTNETSFKDGKVGEFIRERFPAPSRFERGEGLG
;
A
#
# COMPACT_ATOMS: atom_id res chain seq x y z
N MET A 1 -18.32 48.59 -1.37
CA MET A 1 -17.59 49.31 -0.32
C MET A 1 -16.39 48.44 0.02
N ALA A 2 -15.23 48.83 -0.48
CA ALA A 2 -13.96 48.16 -0.29
C ALA A 2 -13.23 48.80 0.85
N ASN A 3 -12.79 48.04 1.86
CA ASN A 3 -11.92 48.52 2.94
C ASN A 3 -10.49 48.15 2.57
N GLU A 4 -9.74 49.20 2.20
CA GLU A 4 -8.27 49.14 2.09
C GLU A 4 -7.64 49.27 3.45
N PHE A 5 -6.79 48.32 3.85
CA PHE A 5 -5.90 48.44 4.99
C PHE A 5 -4.54 48.98 4.52
N ARG A 6 -4.23 50.25 4.91
CA ARG A 6 -2.90 50.88 4.73
C ARG A 6 -2.04 50.57 5.94
N ILE A 7 -0.88 49.96 5.74
CA ILE A 7 0.18 49.84 6.75
C ILE A 7 1.17 50.99 6.53
N THR A 8 1.31 51.82 7.52
CA THR A 8 2.28 52.93 7.56
C THR A 8 3.56 52.44 8.25
N LEU A 9 4.68 52.40 7.52
CA LEU A 9 6.01 52.14 8.07
C LEU A 9 6.62 53.44 8.51
N ASN A 10 6.87 53.61 9.81
CA ASN A 10 7.68 54.67 10.39
C ASN A 10 9.16 54.28 10.32
N ILE A 11 9.93 55.02 9.51
CA ILE A 11 11.39 54.94 9.47
C ILE A 11 11.94 56.12 10.24
N HIS A 12 12.67 55.85 11.33
CA HIS A 12 13.46 56.87 12.06
C HIS A 12 14.83 57.03 11.40
N PRO A 13 15.27 58.26 11.08
CA PRO A 13 16.64 58.49 10.64
C PRO A 13 17.48 58.84 11.84
N ASP A 14 18.54 58.10 12.14
CA ASP A 14 19.80 58.55 12.71
C ASP A 14 20.71 57.38 13.08
N SER A 15 21.75 57.19 12.29
CA SER A 15 23.14 57.05 12.74
C SER A 15 24.04 56.60 11.58
N LEU A 16 24.65 57.59 10.96
CA LEU A 16 25.84 57.45 10.14
C LEU A 16 27.04 57.28 11.08
N THR A 17 27.64 56.12 11.13
CA THR A 17 29.05 55.96 11.52
C THR A 17 29.75 54.96 10.58
N SER A 18 30.83 55.48 10.05
CA SER A 18 31.84 54.90 9.17
C SER A 18 32.29 53.49 9.53
N PHE A 19 32.28 52.55 8.52
CA PHE A 19 33.12 51.36 8.57
C PHE A 19 33.78 51.10 7.23
N LEU A 20 35.12 50.97 7.29
CA LEU A 20 36.05 50.58 6.22
C LEU A 20 35.75 49.14 5.75
N PRO A 21 36.04 48.81 4.48
CA PRO A 21 35.78 47.47 3.97
C PRO A 21 36.80 46.45 4.50
N GLN A 22 36.33 45.44 5.24
CA GLN A 22 37.10 44.27 5.56
C GLN A 22 36.95 43.25 4.42
N SER A 23 38.06 42.61 4.04
CA SER A 23 38.14 41.55 3.07
C SER A 23 37.20 40.39 3.39
N PRO A 24 36.55 39.77 2.39
CA PRO A 24 35.70 38.62 2.65
C PRO A 24 36.56 37.38 2.99
N ALA A 25 36.28 36.81 4.17
CA ALA A 25 36.77 35.48 4.52
C ALA A 25 36.18 34.40 3.59
N PRO A 26 36.91 33.31 3.31
CA PRO A 26 36.43 32.24 2.43
C PRO A 26 35.19 31.57 3.02
N ILE A 27 34.07 31.64 2.30
CA ILE A 27 32.85 30.92 2.61
C ILE A 27 33.08 29.45 2.30
N THR A 28 33.50 28.67 3.28
CA THR A 28 33.37 27.20 3.24
C THR A 28 31.89 26.87 3.37
N ARG A 29 31.23 26.72 2.24
CA ARG A 29 29.91 26.08 2.21
C ARG A 29 30.09 24.62 2.64
N GLY A 30 29.92 24.36 3.93
CA GLY A 30 29.68 23.03 4.44
C GLY A 30 28.37 22.54 3.83
N PHE A 31 28.45 21.60 2.89
CA PHE A 31 27.31 20.80 2.49
C PHE A 31 26.95 19.95 3.71
N CYS A 32 25.99 20.39 4.51
CA CYS A 32 25.26 19.49 5.40
C CYS A 32 24.52 18.51 4.51
N ILE A 33 25.09 17.33 4.29
CA ILE A 33 24.34 16.16 3.85
C ILE A 33 23.43 15.84 5.04
N GLU A 34 22.16 16.23 4.97
CA GLU A 34 21.16 15.66 5.86
C GLU A 34 21.22 14.15 5.65
N GLU A 35 21.82 13.44 6.60
CA GLU A 35 21.65 12.00 6.71
C GLU A 35 20.14 11.75 6.79
N LYS A 36 19.56 11.30 5.66
CA LYS A 36 18.21 10.77 5.62
C LYS A 36 18.18 9.60 6.59
N THR A 37 17.80 9.86 7.83
CA THR A 37 17.61 8.81 8.84
C THR A 37 16.62 7.82 8.27
N MET A 38 17.11 6.66 7.88
CA MET A 38 16.28 5.53 7.45
C MET A 38 15.21 5.30 8.53
N PRO A 39 13.93 5.21 8.16
CA PRO A 39 12.88 4.95 9.12
C PRO A 39 13.22 3.67 9.88
N LYS A 40 13.11 3.68 11.23
CA LYS A 40 13.34 2.50 12.07
C LYS A 40 12.53 1.35 11.48
N ARG A 41 13.22 0.25 11.09
CA ARG A 41 12.56 -0.96 10.59
C ARG A 41 11.52 -1.39 11.61
N THR A 42 10.27 -1.55 11.20
CA THR A 42 9.25 -2.20 12.02
C THR A 42 9.64 -3.68 12.12
N GLU A 43 9.25 -4.32 13.20
CA GLU A 43 9.49 -5.76 13.39
C GLU A 43 8.53 -6.64 12.55
N LYS A 44 7.76 -6.07 11.62
CA LYS A 44 6.73 -6.77 10.85
C LYS A 44 7.17 -7.06 9.42
N ASP A 45 6.78 -8.23 8.95
CA ASP A 45 7.02 -8.66 7.57
C ASP A 45 5.98 -8.10 6.61
N ILE A 46 6.37 -8.00 5.35
CA ILE A 46 5.49 -7.74 4.21
C ILE A 46 5.37 -9.02 3.39
N ILE A 47 4.15 -9.37 3.05
CA ILE A 47 3.81 -10.54 2.26
C ILE A 47 3.20 -10.10 0.92
N TYR A 48 3.80 -10.54 -0.18
CA TYR A 48 3.25 -10.48 -1.52
C TYR A 48 2.83 -11.89 -1.95
N ILE A 49 1.55 -12.08 -2.25
CA ILE A 49 1.03 -13.33 -2.84
C ILE A 49 1.00 -13.14 -4.34
N LEU A 50 1.87 -13.86 -5.04
CA LEU A 50 2.14 -13.64 -6.45
C LEU A 50 1.70 -14.85 -7.29
N LYS A 51 1.12 -14.59 -8.48
CA LYS A 51 0.87 -15.63 -9.48
C LYS A 51 2.18 -16.21 -9.99
N GLN A 52 2.16 -17.45 -10.53
CA GLN A 52 3.36 -18.08 -11.09
C GLN A 52 3.96 -17.28 -12.25
N ASP A 53 3.11 -16.76 -13.15
CA ASP A 53 3.51 -16.06 -14.38
C ASP A 53 3.19 -14.56 -14.29
N ILE A 54 3.52 -13.93 -13.15
CA ILE A 54 3.28 -12.50 -12.98
C ILE A 54 4.24 -11.67 -13.83
N ASP A 55 3.71 -10.65 -14.54
CA ASP A 55 4.51 -9.57 -15.08
C ASP A 55 5.09 -8.75 -13.93
N PRO A 56 6.42 -8.63 -13.79
CA PRO A 56 7.03 -7.94 -12.66
C PRO A 56 6.88 -6.41 -12.71
N PHE A 57 6.34 -5.84 -13.78
CA PHE A 57 6.47 -4.40 -14.03
C PHE A 57 5.82 -3.52 -12.94
N GLU A 58 4.59 -3.80 -12.50
CA GLU A 58 3.97 -3.09 -11.37
C GLU A 58 4.68 -3.39 -10.06
N LEU A 59 5.01 -4.68 -9.83
CA LEU A 59 5.66 -5.14 -8.61
C LEU A 59 7.02 -4.48 -8.38
N ILE A 60 7.81 -4.22 -9.43
CA ILE A 60 9.08 -3.49 -9.32
C ILE A 60 8.88 -2.15 -8.60
N TYR A 61 7.92 -1.37 -9.05
CA TYR A 61 7.66 -0.04 -8.48
C TYR A 61 6.94 -0.11 -7.13
N SER A 62 6.12 -1.13 -6.90
CA SER A 62 5.58 -1.43 -5.58
C SER A 62 6.71 -1.65 -4.57
N LEU A 63 7.69 -2.50 -4.91
CA LEU A 63 8.85 -2.79 -4.06
C LEU A 63 9.74 -1.55 -3.83
N ARG A 64 9.98 -0.74 -4.88
CA ARG A 64 10.71 0.54 -4.75
C ARG A 64 10.01 1.49 -3.78
N SER A 65 8.69 1.60 -3.88
CA SER A 65 7.87 2.44 -3.01
C SER A 65 7.87 1.96 -1.56
N VAL A 66 7.82 0.64 -1.36
CA VAL A 66 7.91 -0.01 -0.05
C VAL A 66 9.28 0.23 0.58
N GLU A 67 10.36 0.01 -0.15
CA GLU A 67 11.71 0.25 0.36
C GLU A 67 11.93 1.70 0.77
N ALA A 68 11.40 2.64 0.00
CA ALA A 68 11.52 4.07 0.27
C ALA A 68 10.66 4.55 1.45
N ASN A 69 9.44 4.02 1.61
CA ASN A 69 8.42 4.68 2.41
C ASN A 69 7.73 3.79 3.46
N PHE A 70 7.90 2.46 3.41
CA PHE A 70 7.20 1.56 4.33
C PHE A 70 8.19 0.81 5.23
N PRO A 71 8.27 1.13 6.53
CA PRO A 71 9.16 0.43 7.44
C PRO A 71 8.75 -1.05 7.58
N HIS A 72 9.70 -1.97 7.39
CA HIS A 72 9.45 -3.41 7.45
C HIS A 72 10.69 -4.19 7.88
N ARG A 73 10.51 -5.47 8.29
CA ARG A 73 11.59 -6.41 8.60
C ARG A 73 12.09 -7.13 7.34
N LYS A 74 11.21 -7.90 6.71
CA LYS A 74 11.48 -8.69 5.50
C LYS A 74 10.32 -8.55 4.52
N VAL A 75 10.63 -8.65 3.23
CA VAL A 75 9.66 -8.84 2.16
C VAL A 75 9.67 -10.32 1.75
N TRP A 76 8.50 -10.92 1.74
CA TRP A 76 8.28 -12.31 1.36
C TRP A 76 7.49 -12.40 0.07
N PHE A 77 7.92 -13.30 -0.83
CA PHE A 77 7.10 -13.73 -1.95
C PHE A 77 6.49 -15.09 -1.66
N VAL A 78 5.20 -15.24 -1.92
CA VAL A 78 4.42 -16.47 -1.74
C VAL A 78 3.86 -16.89 -3.08
N GLY A 79 4.22 -18.10 -3.53
CA GLY A 79 3.83 -18.66 -4.83
C GLY A 79 4.83 -18.29 -5.93
N GLY A 80 4.49 -17.33 -6.81
CA GLY A 80 5.31 -16.97 -7.97
C GLY A 80 6.68 -16.37 -7.65
N GLN A 81 7.60 -16.53 -8.59
CA GLN A 81 8.94 -15.91 -8.56
C GLN A 81 9.14 -15.09 -9.84
N PRO A 82 8.85 -13.80 -9.81
CA PRO A 82 9.07 -12.93 -10.97
C PRO A 82 10.54 -12.89 -11.39
N ARG A 83 10.79 -12.89 -12.70
CA ARG A 83 12.16 -12.80 -13.22
C ARG A 83 12.82 -11.47 -12.79
N GLY A 84 14.08 -11.52 -12.41
CA GLY A 84 14.85 -10.33 -12.03
C GLY A 84 14.59 -9.78 -10.64
N LEU A 85 13.63 -10.35 -9.88
CA LEU A 85 13.32 -9.93 -8.52
C LEU A 85 13.71 -10.98 -7.48
N VAL A 86 14.24 -10.54 -6.36
CA VAL A 86 14.66 -11.41 -5.24
C VAL A 86 14.16 -10.82 -3.92
N PRO A 87 13.17 -11.46 -3.27
CA PRO A 87 12.71 -11.05 -1.95
C PRO A 87 13.72 -11.43 -0.86
N ASP A 88 13.51 -10.94 0.36
CA ASP A 88 14.29 -11.36 1.53
C ASP A 88 14.04 -12.83 1.89
N ALA A 89 12.85 -13.37 1.60
CA ALA A 89 12.49 -14.76 1.82
C ALA A 89 11.32 -15.20 0.92
N ARG A 90 11.12 -16.53 0.80
CA ARG A 90 10.07 -17.11 -0.04
C ARG A 90 9.31 -18.21 0.68
N ILE A 91 8.03 -18.33 0.36
CA ILE A 91 7.22 -19.49 0.66
C ILE A 91 6.83 -20.10 -0.69
N GLU A 92 7.43 -21.26 -0.99
CA GLU A 92 7.05 -22.03 -2.16
C GLU A 92 5.66 -22.62 -1.93
N HIS A 93 4.69 -22.14 -2.69
CA HIS A 93 3.32 -22.60 -2.63
C HIS A 93 2.83 -22.89 -4.03
N ARG A 94 2.58 -24.18 -4.33
CA ARG A 94 1.94 -24.55 -5.57
C ARG A 94 0.49 -24.06 -5.54
N GLN A 95 0.22 -23.04 -6.31
CA GLN A 95 -1.10 -22.46 -6.41
C GLN A 95 -2.04 -23.47 -7.12
N THR A 96 -2.85 -24.16 -6.32
CA THR A 96 -3.90 -25.06 -6.79
C THR A 96 -5.24 -24.43 -6.44
N GLY A 97 -6.03 -24.11 -7.44
CA GLY A 97 -7.34 -23.48 -7.22
C GLY A 97 -7.99 -23.07 -8.53
N SER A 98 -9.30 -22.91 -8.52
CA SER A 98 -10.08 -22.55 -9.69
C SER A 98 -10.08 -21.05 -9.97
N ASN A 99 -9.70 -20.24 -8.97
CA ASN A 99 -9.71 -18.78 -9.10
C ASN A 99 -8.71 -18.11 -8.16
N LYS A 100 -8.38 -16.85 -8.49
CA LYS A 100 -7.36 -16.06 -7.76
C LYS A 100 -7.64 -15.87 -6.26
N TRP A 101 -8.89 -15.82 -5.85
CA TRP A 101 -9.24 -15.57 -4.44
C TRP A 101 -9.01 -16.82 -3.58
N GLU A 102 -9.28 -18.02 -4.13
CA GLU A 102 -8.93 -19.29 -3.47
C GLU A 102 -7.41 -19.43 -3.32
N LEU A 103 -6.66 -19.01 -4.34
CA LEU A 103 -5.20 -18.96 -4.27
C LEU A 103 -4.72 -18.05 -3.15
N ILE A 104 -5.31 -16.85 -2.99
CA ILE A 104 -4.98 -15.94 -1.90
C ILE A 104 -5.27 -16.62 -0.55
N ARG A 105 -6.44 -17.24 -0.40
CA ARG A 105 -6.83 -17.91 0.85
C ARG A 105 -5.88 -19.04 1.23
N SER A 106 -5.52 -19.91 0.28
CA SER A 106 -4.57 -21.01 0.52
C SER A 106 -3.16 -20.48 0.82
N SER A 107 -2.72 -19.47 0.10
CA SER A 107 -1.42 -18.83 0.37
C SER A 107 -1.37 -18.17 1.76
N MET A 108 -2.45 -17.51 2.20
CA MET A 108 -2.56 -16.93 3.55
C MET A 108 -2.47 -18.01 4.64
N TYR A 109 -2.98 -19.20 4.39
CA TYR A 109 -2.85 -20.33 5.29
C TYR A 109 -1.38 -20.78 5.43
N GLU A 110 -0.64 -20.88 4.33
CA GLU A 110 0.79 -21.20 4.35
C GLU A 110 1.63 -20.11 5.03
N VAL A 111 1.33 -18.83 4.79
CA VAL A 111 1.95 -17.71 5.51
C VAL A 111 1.75 -17.84 7.02
N ALA A 112 0.52 -18.11 7.44
CA ALA A 112 0.18 -18.18 8.87
C ALA A 112 0.83 -19.36 9.60
N ARG A 113 1.18 -20.43 8.88
CA ARG A 113 1.88 -21.61 9.43
C ARG A 113 3.39 -21.50 9.43
N ASN A 114 3.94 -20.56 8.66
CA ASN A 114 5.38 -20.42 8.53
C ASN A 114 5.98 -19.77 9.80
N GLU A 115 6.89 -20.46 10.47
CA GLU A 115 7.47 -20.03 11.74
C GLU A 115 8.36 -18.80 11.59
N ASP A 116 9.03 -18.62 10.44
CA ASP A 116 9.94 -17.51 10.17
C ASP A 116 9.22 -16.20 9.87
N VAL A 117 7.95 -16.23 9.49
CA VAL A 117 7.11 -15.04 9.31
C VAL A 117 6.71 -14.49 10.67
N THR A 118 6.79 -13.17 10.84
CA THR A 118 6.39 -12.50 12.10
C THR A 118 4.94 -12.78 12.49
N SER A 119 4.63 -12.78 13.78
CA SER A 119 3.26 -13.00 14.30
C SER A 119 2.26 -12.04 13.68
N ASP A 120 2.65 -10.77 13.53
CA ASP A 120 1.91 -9.77 12.77
C ASP A 120 2.65 -9.49 11.46
N PHE A 121 1.93 -9.42 10.35
CA PHE A 121 2.48 -9.14 9.03
C PHE A 121 1.54 -8.29 8.19
N PHE A 122 2.07 -7.62 7.18
CA PHE A 122 1.28 -6.87 6.22
C PHE A 122 1.07 -7.68 4.93
N LEU A 123 -0.16 -7.71 4.44
CA LEU A 123 -0.47 -8.20 3.11
C LEU A 123 -0.49 -7.03 2.12
N PHE A 124 0.36 -7.14 1.10
CA PHE A 124 0.43 -6.22 -0.03
C PHE A 124 -0.04 -6.92 -1.31
N ASN A 125 -0.58 -6.15 -2.24
CA ASN A 125 -0.72 -6.57 -3.62
C ASN A 125 0.42 -5.96 -4.45
N ASP A 126 0.69 -6.53 -5.61
CA ASP A 126 1.69 -6.10 -6.58
C ASP A 126 1.42 -4.71 -7.16
N ASP A 127 0.16 -4.26 -7.14
CA ASP A 127 -0.34 -2.98 -7.61
C ASP A 127 -0.51 -1.91 -6.50
N PHE A 128 0.11 -2.08 -5.33
CA PHE A 128 0.08 -1.11 -4.23
C PHE A 128 1.37 -0.28 -4.18
N PHE A 129 1.22 1.04 -4.14
CA PHE A 129 2.33 1.99 -4.10
C PHE A 129 2.23 2.88 -2.87
N VAL A 130 3.31 2.95 -2.09
CA VAL A 130 3.41 3.78 -0.89
C VAL A 130 4.08 5.09 -1.27
N MET A 131 3.28 6.15 -1.45
CA MET A 131 3.74 7.40 -2.03
C MET A 131 4.41 8.34 -1.02
N GLN A 132 4.12 8.15 0.28
CA GLN A 132 4.65 8.97 1.37
C GLN A 132 5.16 8.09 2.51
N PRO A 133 6.18 8.52 3.28
CA PRO A 133 6.69 7.77 4.41
C PRO A 133 5.62 7.46 5.45
N VAL A 134 5.41 6.17 5.72
CA VAL A 134 4.46 5.70 6.73
C VAL A 134 5.05 5.90 8.12
N LYS A 135 4.32 6.61 8.98
CA LYS A 135 4.72 6.96 10.34
C LYS A 135 3.67 6.54 11.37
N GLY A 136 4.13 6.21 12.56
CA GLY A 136 3.26 5.93 13.70
C GLY A 136 2.64 4.53 13.70
N LYS A 137 1.60 4.35 14.53
CA LYS A 137 0.90 3.08 14.69
C LYS A 137 -0.04 2.84 13.52
N TRP A 138 0.06 1.67 12.90
CA TRP A 138 -0.83 1.26 11.82
C TRP A 138 -2.24 0.95 12.33
N ILE A 139 -3.23 1.39 11.57
CA ILE A 139 -4.63 1.00 11.70
C ILE A 139 -5.10 0.58 10.31
N ASN A 140 -5.83 -0.55 10.21
CA ASN A 140 -6.38 -1.01 8.94
C ASN A 140 -7.39 -0.01 8.36
N PHE A 141 -7.72 -0.18 7.09
CA PHE A 141 -8.68 0.65 6.38
C PHE A 141 -9.84 -0.20 5.88
N ALA A 142 -11.02 0.42 5.79
CA ALA A 142 -12.22 -0.19 5.25
C ALA A 142 -13.09 0.89 4.60
N SER A 143 -14.05 0.49 3.77
CA SER A 143 -14.97 1.42 3.12
C SER A 143 -16.36 0.82 2.98
N GLY A 144 -17.30 1.33 3.75
CA GLY A 144 -18.70 0.89 3.72
C GLY A 144 -18.90 -0.56 4.12
N THR A 145 -19.95 -1.19 3.60
CA THR A 145 -20.33 -2.56 3.91
C THR A 145 -20.22 -3.49 2.72
N LEU A 146 -20.13 -4.81 2.97
CA LEU A 146 -20.24 -5.83 1.94
C LEU A 146 -21.59 -5.77 1.23
N THR A 147 -22.66 -5.45 1.95
CA THR A 147 -24.01 -5.27 1.37
C THR A 147 -24.01 -4.14 0.35
N ASP A 148 -23.49 -2.96 0.70
CA ASP A 148 -23.41 -1.83 -0.23
C ASP A 148 -22.63 -2.20 -1.49
N ARG A 149 -21.50 -2.90 -1.30
CA ARG A 149 -20.62 -3.28 -2.42
C ARG A 149 -21.29 -4.32 -3.34
N VAL A 150 -21.97 -5.32 -2.77
CA VAL A 150 -22.74 -6.31 -3.55
C VAL A 150 -23.88 -5.65 -4.29
N ASN A 151 -24.62 -4.74 -3.66
CA ASN A 151 -25.72 -4.03 -4.29
C ASN A 151 -25.24 -3.13 -5.44
N GLN A 152 -24.10 -2.47 -5.30
CA GLN A 152 -23.49 -1.70 -6.37
C GLN A 152 -23.22 -2.59 -7.61
N PHE A 153 -22.59 -3.75 -7.42
CA PHE A 153 -22.32 -4.67 -8.53
C PHE A 153 -23.60 -5.27 -9.14
N ALA A 154 -24.61 -5.53 -8.33
CA ALA A 154 -25.90 -6.04 -8.80
C ALA A 154 -26.66 -5.00 -9.63
N ALA A 155 -26.53 -3.72 -9.31
CA ALA A 155 -27.11 -2.63 -10.10
C ALA A 155 -26.41 -2.47 -11.45
N GLU A 156 -25.07 -2.68 -11.51
CA GLU A 156 -24.31 -2.62 -12.76
C GLU A 156 -24.53 -3.87 -13.64
N ASN A 157 -24.69 -5.05 -13.03
CA ASN A 157 -24.91 -6.30 -13.73
C ASN A 157 -25.71 -7.29 -12.85
N PRO A 158 -26.97 -7.61 -13.21
CA PRO A 158 -27.80 -8.57 -12.49
C PRO A 158 -27.16 -9.98 -12.35
N TRP A 159 -26.32 -10.35 -13.31
CA TRP A 159 -25.51 -11.56 -13.28
C TRP A 159 -24.19 -11.26 -12.58
N LEU A 160 -24.18 -11.34 -11.26
CA LEU A 160 -22.99 -11.03 -10.46
C LEU A 160 -21.72 -11.63 -11.06
N SER A 161 -20.71 -10.78 -11.23
CA SER A 161 -19.37 -11.21 -11.64
C SER A 161 -18.79 -12.26 -10.66
N PRO A 162 -17.81 -13.07 -11.05
CA PRO A 162 -17.15 -14.00 -10.13
C PRO A 162 -16.67 -13.32 -8.85
N TYR A 163 -16.15 -12.11 -8.96
CA TYR A 163 -15.75 -11.30 -7.80
C TYR A 163 -16.94 -10.96 -6.89
N ALA A 164 -18.01 -10.40 -7.45
CA ALA A 164 -19.19 -10.04 -6.68
C ALA A 164 -19.83 -11.24 -5.96
N ARG A 165 -19.78 -12.44 -6.57
CA ARG A 165 -20.22 -13.68 -5.92
C ARG A 165 -19.37 -14.04 -4.69
N THR A 166 -18.07 -13.78 -4.72
CA THR A 166 -17.21 -14.03 -3.55
C THR A 166 -17.51 -13.06 -2.41
N LEU A 167 -17.83 -11.79 -2.71
CA LEU A 167 -18.29 -10.80 -1.72
C LEU A 167 -19.66 -11.20 -1.13
N PHE A 168 -20.59 -11.62 -1.98
CA PHE A 168 -21.90 -12.12 -1.54
C PHE A 168 -21.73 -13.30 -0.58
N LYS A 169 -20.90 -14.29 -0.94
CA LYS A 169 -20.59 -15.43 -0.09
C LYS A 169 -20.01 -14.99 1.26
N ALA A 170 -19.03 -14.06 1.24
CA ALA A 170 -18.46 -13.52 2.48
C ALA A 170 -19.50 -12.91 3.38
N ARG A 171 -20.41 -12.07 2.82
CA ARG A 171 -21.49 -11.43 3.55
C ARG A 171 -22.40 -12.46 4.22
N GLU A 172 -22.88 -13.47 3.47
CA GLU A 172 -23.81 -14.49 4.00
C GLU A 172 -23.17 -15.33 5.12
N GLU A 173 -21.91 -15.74 4.93
CA GLU A 173 -21.19 -16.51 5.95
C GLU A 173 -20.92 -15.69 7.21
N LEU A 174 -20.46 -14.45 7.08
CA LEU A 174 -20.25 -13.54 8.22
C LEU A 174 -21.54 -13.26 8.98
N LYS A 175 -22.65 -13.05 8.27
CA LYS A 175 -23.97 -12.88 8.86
C LYS A 175 -24.42 -14.12 9.65
N SER A 176 -24.19 -15.31 9.11
CA SER A 176 -24.52 -16.57 9.79
C SER A 176 -23.69 -16.78 11.07
N LEU A 177 -22.49 -16.21 11.13
CA LEU A 177 -21.61 -16.22 12.30
C LEU A 177 -21.91 -15.09 13.31
N GLY A 178 -22.89 -14.24 13.05
CA GLY A 178 -23.19 -13.06 13.89
C GLY A 178 -22.08 -12.01 13.85
N CYS A 179 -21.23 -12.02 12.81
CA CYS A 179 -20.16 -11.04 12.60
C CYS A 179 -20.68 -9.80 11.86
N GLY A 180 -19.90 -8.71 11.92
CA GLY A 180 -20.13 -7.53 11.09
C GLY A 180 -19.97 -7.80 9.60
N GLU A 181 -20.30 -6.81 8.78
CA GLU A 181 -20.15 -6.87 7.31
C GLU A 181 -19.36 -5.69 6.75
N VAL A 182 -18.37 -5.21 7.50
CA VAL A 182 -17.47 -4.13 7.06
C VAL A 182 -16.67 -4.60 5.85
N ASN A 183 -16.57 -3.76 4.82
CA ASN A 183 -15.79 -4.05 3.62
C ASN A 183 -14.34 -3.59 3.80
N TYR A 184 -13.42 -4.54 4.07
CA TYR A 184 -11.98 -4.31 4.13
C TYR A 184 -11.27 -4.54 2.79
N ASP A 185 -12.01 -4.83 1.74
CA ASP A 185 -11.42 -5.08 0.40
C ASP A 185 -11.17 -3.75 -0.33
N VAL A 186 -10.35 -2.92 0.30
CA VAL A 186 -9.78 -1.70 -0.27
C VAL A 186 -8.35 -1.97 -0.71
N HIS A 187 -7.88 -1.26 -1.75
CA HIS A 187 -6.54 -1.47 -2.33
C HIS A 187 -5.46 -0.77 -1.50
N LEU A 188 -5.37 -1.19 -0.23
CA LEU A 188 -4.42 -0.70 0.76
C LEU A 188 -3.78 -1.87 1.51
N PRO A 189 -2.54 -1.71 2.02
CA PRO A 189 -1.93 -2.71 2.87
C PRO A 189 -2.82 -3.03 4.08
N MET A 190 -2.92 -4.30 4.45
CA MET A 190 -3.68 -4.73 5.61
C MET A 190 -2.80 -5.51 6.57
N LEU A 191 -2.89 -5.16 7.86
CA LEU A 191 -2.20 -5.85 8.94
C LEU A 191 -3.01 -7.06 9.38
N PHE A 192 -2.35 -8.22 9.42
CA PHE A 192 -2.87 -9.51 9.84
C PHE A 192 -2.06 -10.05 11.01
N ASN A 193 -2.67 -10.92 11.82
CA ASN A 193 -2.00 -11.75 12.82
C ASN A 193 -2.16 -13.22 12.45
N LYS A 194 -1.09 -14.01 12.55
CA LYS A 194 -1.04 -15.41 12.11
C LYS A 194 -2.12 -16.30 12.73
N ASP A 195 -2.25 -16.25 14.05
CA ASP A 195 -3.17 -17.13 14.78
C ASP A 195 -4.63 -16.83 14.42
N THR A 196 -4.95 -15.56 14.30
CA THR A 196 -6.30 -15.12 13.93
C THR A 196 -6.60 -15.35 12.44
N VAL A 197 -5.60 -15.34 11.55
CA VAL A 197 -5.77 -15.77 10.15
C VAL A 197 -6.21 -17.22 10.08
N ILE A 198 -5.55 -18.13 10.82
CA ILE A 198 -5.92 -19.55 10.88
C ILE A 198 -7.35 -19.71 11.41
N GLN A 199 -7.71 -18.97 12.45
CA GLN A 199 -9.06 -18.96 13.00
C GLN A 199 -10.08 -18.49 11.96
N ALA A 200 -9.84 -17.40 11.28
CA ALA A 200 -10.72 -16.85 10.25
C ALA A 200 -10.94 -17.86 9.09
N ILE A 201 -9.87 -18.51 8.63
CA ILE A 201 -9.94 -19.55 7.59
C ILE A 201 -10.77 -20.76 8.03
N ARG A 202 -10.70 -21.15 9.31
CA ARG A 202 -11.49 -22.28 9.82
C ARG A 202 -12.98 -21.95 9.98
N GLN A 203 -13.31 -20.71 10.30
CA GLN A 203 -14.68 -20.28 10.57
C GLN A 203 -15.45 -19.88 9.30
N CYS A 204 -14.76 -19.38 8.28
CA CYS A 204 -15.39 -18.88 7.07
C CYS A 204 -14.70 -19.45 5.82
N SER A 205 -15.50 -19.99 4.91
CA SER A 205 -15.01 -20.62 3.68
C SER A 205 -14.87 -19.63 2.53
N SER A 206 -15.38 -18.41 2.69
CA SER A 206 -15.24 -17.38 1.67
C SER A 206 -13.77 -17.02 1.44
N PRO A 207 -13.36 -16.83 0.18
CA PRO A 207 -11.99 -16.46 -0.16
C PRO A 207 -11.69 -14.96 0.00
N GLN A 208 -12.65 -14.14 0.43
CA GLN A 208 -12.46 -12.69 0.68
C GLN A 208 -11.73 -12.43 2.01
N MET A 209 -10.46 -12.82 2.05
CA MET A 209 -9.68 -12.90 3.28
C MET A 209 -9.59 -11.59 4.05
N ARG A 210 -9.53 -10.43 3.38
CA ARG A 210 -9.46 -9.13 4.05
C ARG A 210 -10.73 -8.86 4.87
N SER A 211 -11.90 -8.97 4.24
CA SER A 211 -13.19 -8.74 4.90
C SER A 211 -13.55 -9.84 5.88
N VAL A 212 -13.25 -11.10 5.57
CA VAL A 212 -13.46 -12.22 6.50
C VAL A 212 -12.65 -12.02 7.78
N TYR A 213 -11.35 -11.80 7.64
CA TYR A 213 -10.45 -11.57 8.78
C TYR A 213 -10.90 -10.34 9.60
N GLY A 214 -11.11 -9.21 8.94
CA GLY A 214 -11.42 -7.95 9.60
C GLY A 214 -12.70 -8.02 10.44
N ASN A 215 -13.75 -8.69 9.95
CA ASN A 215 -15.02 -8.82 10.67
C ASN A 215 -14.95 -9.87 11.79
N ILE A 216 -14.33 -11.03 11.56
CA ILE A 216 -14.19 -12.08 12.61
C ILE A 216 -13.34 -11.57 13.76
N THR A 217 -12.25 -10.86 13.49
CA THR A 217 -11.35 -10.33 14.52
C THR A 217 -11.81 -8.99 15.11
N LYS A 218 -12.87 -8.41 14.56
CA LYS A 218 -13.31 -7.04 14.89
C LYS A 218 -12.14 -6.05 14.76
N SER A 219 -11.35 -6.20 13.69
CA SER A 219 -10.15 -5.40 13.46
C SER A 219 -10.48 -3.91 13.46
N PRO A 220 -9.80 -3.09 14.26
CA PRO A 220 -10.03 -1.65 14.24
C PRO A 220 -9.63 -1.10 12.86
N TYR A 221 -10.43 -0.16 12.35
CA TYR A 221 -10.18 0.46 11.05
C TYR A 221 -10.49 1.95 11.04
N LYS A 222 -9.93 2.62 10.03
CA LYS A 222 -10.34 3.97 9.61
C LYS A 222 -11.12 3.86 8.33
N ASP A 223 -12.23 4.59 8.24
CA ASP A 223 -12.97 4.69 6.99
C ASP A 223 -12.14 5.43 5.95
N ARG A 224 -12.03 4.82 4.77
CA ARG A 224 -11.25 5.37 3.67
C ARG A 224 -11.75 4.83 2.34
N LYS A 225 -12.02 5.73 1.40
CA LYS A 225 -12.33 5.37 0.01
C LYS A 225 -11.18 4.55 -0.58
N ASP A 226 -11.53 3.67 -1.50
CA ASP A 226 -10.57 2.90 -2.27
C ASP A 226 -9.61 3.83 -3.02
N VAL A 227 -8.33 3.49 -3.01
CA VAL A 227 -7.25 4.26 -3.64
C VAL A 227 -6.89 3.74 -5.04
N LYS A 228 -7.67 2.78 -5.56
CA LYS A 228 -7.48 2.26 -6.92
C LYS A 228 -7.89 3.31 -7.95
N ILE A 229 -6.93 3.63 -8.82
CA ILE A 229 -7.07 4.67 -9.84
C ILE A 229 -7.12 4.03 -11.23
N GLY A 230 -8.16 4.35 -11.98
CA GLY A 230 -8.26 4.07 -13.41
C GLY A 230 -7.70 5.22 -14.27
N ASP A 231 -7.91 5.12 -15.57
CA ASP A 231 -7.28 6.00 -16.57
C ASP A 231 -7.73 7.47 -16.52
N LEU A 232 -8.89 7.76 -15.89
CA LEU A 232 -9.51 9.10 -15.87
C LEU A 232 -9.34 9.76 -14.48
N THR A 233 -8.12 9.90 -14.01
CA THR A 233 -7.90 10.48 -12.69
C THR A 233 -7.80 12.00 -12.72
N THR A 234 -8.64 12.65 -11.92
CA THR A 234 -8.60 14.09 -11.62
C THR A 234 -8.03 14.40 -10.23
N ILE A 235 -7.50 13.38 -9.53
CA ILE A 235 -6.97 13.48 -8.16
C ILE A 235 -5.56 14.08 -8.22
N PRO A 236 -5.20 15.01 -7.31
CA PRO A 236 -3.82 15.49 -7.18
C PRO A 236 -2.94 14.38 -6.63
N LEU A 237 -2.20 13.71 -7.51
CA LEU A 237 -1.38 12.52 -7.20
C LEU A 237 -0.30 12.81 -6.15
N GLU A 238 0.23 14.03 -6.13
CA GLU A 238 1.27 14.48 -5.19
C GLU A 238 0.83 14.45 -3.73
N SER A 239 -0.48 14.59 -3.49
CA SER A 239 -1.05 14.58 -2.13
C SER A 239 -1.42 13.18 -1.63
N CYS A 240 -1.36 12.16 -2.50
CA CYS A 240 -1.71 10.80 -2.13
C CYS A 240 -0.60 10.18 -1.27
N ASP A 241 -0.99 9.52 -0.19
CA ASP A 241 -0.08 8.70 0.63
C ASP A 241 0.01 7.25 0.13
N PHE A 242 -1.04 6.76 -0.54
CA PHE A 242 -1.11 5.47 -1.21
C PHE A 242 -1.81 5.59 -2.57
N LEU A 243 -1.37 4.78 -3.52
CA LEU A 243 -2.00 4.59 -4.81
C LEU A 243 -2.11 3.09 -5.11
N SER A 244 -3.11 2.72 -5.90
CA SER A 244 -3.20 1.42 -6.56
C SER A 244 -3.69 1.65 -8.00
N THR A 245 -3.24 0.82 -8.92
CA THR A 245 -3.51 0.93 -10.35
C THR A 245 -4.15 -0.34 -10.89
N ASN A 246 -4.66 -0.28 -12.11
CA ASN A 246 -4.81 -1.45 -12.95
C ASN A 246 -3.68 -1.47 -13.99
N GLU A 247 -3.52 -2.58 -14.69
CA GLU A 247 -2.45 -2.78 -15.65
C GLU A 247 -2.39 -1.67 -16.71
N THR A 248 -3.54 -1.26 -17.26
CA THR A 248 -3.61 -0.20 -18.28
C THR A 248 -3.22 1.15 -17.71
N SER A 249 -3.80 1.54 -16.56
CA SER A 249 -3.49 2.83 -15.93
C SER A 249 -2.04 2.93 -15.45
N PHE A 250 -1.41 1.79 -15.14
CA PHE A 250 0.01 1.76 -14.79
C PHE A 250 0.92 1.84 -16.01
N LYS A 251 0.64 1.06 -17.07
CA LYS A 251 1.48 1.01 -18.28
C LYS A 251 1.37 2.29 -19.09
N ASP A 252 0.16 2.73 -19.35
CA ASP A 252 -0.15 3.75 -20.36
C ASP A 252 -0.72 5.04 -19.76
N GLY A 253 -1.14 5.03 -18.50
CA GLY A 253 -1.79 6.16 -17.85
C GLY A 253 -0.82 7.10 -17.13
N LYS A 254 -1.27 8.34 -16.92
CA LYS A 254 -0.53 9.39 -16.18
C LYS A 254 -0.18 8.99 -14.75
N VAL A 255 -1.01 8.17 -14.09
CA VAL A 255 -0.72 7.68 -12.74
C VAL A 255 0.49 6.77 -12.74
N GLY A 256 0.63 5.88 -13.72
CA GLY A 256 1.80 5.02 -13.85
C GLY A 256 3.07 5.81 -14.19
N GLU A 257 2.99 6.80 -15.07
CA GLU A 257 4.08 7.73 -15.36
C GLU A 257 4.54 8.42 -14.08
N PHE A 258 3.63 9.01 -13.31
CA PHE A 258 3.90 9.66 -12.03
C PHE A 258 4.60 8.72 -11.01
N ILE A 259 4.12 7.46 -10.90
CA ILE A 259 4.74 6.47 -10.00
C ILE A 259 6.17 6.14 -10.46
N ARG A 260 6.39 5.93 -11.77
CA ARG A 260 7.70 5.63 -12.33
C ARG A 260 8.70 6.77 -12.14
N GLU A 261 8.27 8.01 -12.34
CA GLU A 261 9.09 9.20 -12.08
C GLU A 261 9.40 9.38 -10.59
N ARG A 262 8.48 9.01 -9.72
CA ARG A 262 8.66 9.12 -8.26
C ARG A 262 9.68 8.13 -7.72
N PHE A 263 9.77 6.93 -8.32
CA PHE A 263 10.64 5.84 -7.87
C PHE A 263 11.58 5.35 -8.99
N PRO A 264 12.48 6.22 -9.51
CA PRO A 264 13.36 5.86 -10.64
C PRO A 264 14.50 4.93 -10.22
N ALA A 265 14.95 4.99 -8.97
CA ALA A 265 16.09 4.22 -8.48
C ALA A 265 15.69 2.76 -8.21
N PRO A 266 16.51 1.79 -8.65
CA PRO A 266 16.27 0.38 -8.34
C PRO A 266 16.24 0.12 -6.83
N SER A 267 15.39 -0.82 -6.40
CA SER A 267 15.36 -1.33 -5.05
C SER A 267 16.38 -2.44 -4.85
N ARG A 268 16.69 -2.79 -3.58
CA ARG A 268 17.54 -3.94 -3.25
C ARG A 268 16.97 -5.28 -3.72
N PHE A 269 15.71 -5.32 -4.10
CA PHE A 269 15.04 -6.52 -4.59
C PHE A 269 15.29 -6.80 -6.09
N GLU A 270 15.87 -5.86 -6.82
CA GLU A 270 16.16 -5.97 -8.24
C GLU A 270 17.57 -6.50 -8.47
N ARG A 271 17.71 -7.62 -9.18
CA ARG A 271 19.02 -8.09 -9.65
C ARG A 271 19.38 -7.35 -10.92
N GLY A 272 20.59 -6.79 -10.99
CA GLY A 272 21.07 -5.98 -12.11
C GLY A 272 21.23 -6.67 -13.48
N GLU A 273 20.77 -7.92 -13.63
CA GLU A 273 20.84 -8.66 -14.89
C GLU A 273 19.41 -9.04 -15.32
N GLY A 274 18.90 -8.40 -16.38
CA GLY A 274 17.75 -8.88 -17.15
C GLY A 274 16.43 -8.10 -17.03
N LEU A 275 16.45 -6.85 -16.62
CA LEU A 275 15.32 -5.92 -16.73
C LEU A 275 15.52 -4.98 -17.93
N GLY A 276 15.66 -5.55 -19.14
CA GLY A 276 15.74 -4.85 -20.40
C GLY A 276 14.62 -5.28 -21.33
#